data_0b6909df61ee24135105500f36eea3a0
#
_entry.id   0b6909df61ee24135105500f36eea3a0
#
_cell.length_a   1.000
_cell.length_b   1.000
_cell.length_c   1.000
_cell.angle_alpha   90.00
_cell.angle_beta   90.00
_cell.angle_gamma   90.00
#
_symmetry.space_group_name_H-M   'P 1'
#
loop_
_entity.id
_entity.type
_entity.pdbx_description
1 polymer ?
#
loop_
_entity_poly.entity_id
_entity_poly.type
_entity_poly.pdbx_seq_one_letter_code
_entity_poly.pdbx_strand_id
1 'polypeptide(L)'
;MTNQPPTDRDTPSTDHERGVEGRLDATGGETNGGCEHEYEVVRPPVLVVGAGAAGARVAIELAQAGVDPLVIGKRDHGDAHTTWAAGGINAALGSLDDEDDWTIHAADTLNEGHHLNDPEAVELTAREMPDRIRELEAWGMPFDRTEDGRINQR
;
A
#
# COMPACT_ATOMS: atom_id res chain seq x y z
N MET A 1 12.77 31.63 -26.80
CA MET A 1 12.07 30.39 -27.17
C MET A 1 11.49 29.83 -25.89
N THR A 2 10.22 30.13 -25.66
CA THR A 2 9.45 29.79 -24.46
C THR A 2 8.86 28.39 -24.64
N ASN A 3 9.27 27.44 -23.84
CA ASN A 3 8.75 26.09 -23.86
C ASN A 3 7.63 25.99 -22.81
N GLN A 4 6.38 25.99 -23.29
CA GLN A 4 5.18 25.84 -22.51
C GLN A 4 4.76 24.37 -22.57
N PRO A 5 4.49 23.69 -21.42
CA PRO A 5 4.04 22.29 -21.47
C PRO A 5 2.58 22.22 -21.92
N PRO A 6 2.18 21.11 -22.56
CA PRO A 6 0.83 20.93 -23.06
C PRO A 6 -0.16 20.69 -21.91
N THR A 7 -1.22 21.50 -21.89
CA THR A 7 -2.47 21.25 -21.20
C THR A 7 -3.34 20.37 -22.07
N ASP A 8 -3.91 19.38 -21.48
CA ASP A 8 -5.10 18.58 -21.75
C ASP A 8 -4.82 17.09 -21.61
N ARG A 9 -5.26 16.55 -20.50
CA ARG A 9 -5.64 15.14 -20.43
C ARG A 9 -7.09 15.10 -20.03
N ASP A 10 -7.92 14.84 -21.05
CA ASP A 10 -9.28 14.37 -20.87
C ASP A 10 -9.26 13.08 -20.04
N THR A 11 -9.71 13.18 -18.80
CA THR A 11 -10.04 12.03 -17.98
C THR A 11 -11.41 11.53 -18.37
N PRO A 12 -11.58 10.26 -18.72
CA PRO A 12 -12.91 9.70 -18.90
C PRO A 12 -13.60 9.60 -17.54
N SER A 13 -14.73 10.28 -17.43
CA SER A 13 -15.74 10.12 -16.39
C SER A 13 -16.23 8.66 -16.41
N THR A 14 -15.87 7.87 -15.44
CA THR A 14 -16.54 6.60 -15.18
C THR A 14 -17.52 6.79 -14.04
N ASP A 15 -18.75 7.15 -14.42
CA ASP A 15 -19.93 7.00 -13.57
C ASP A 15 -20.11 5.50 -13.26
N HIS A 16 -19.66 5.08 -12.12
CA HIS A 16 -20.08 3.83 -11.48
C HIS A 16 -21.01 4.15 -10.32
N GLU A 17 -22.22 4.61 -10.68
CA GLU A 17 -23.36 4.44 -9.80
C GLU A 17 -23.68 2.94 -9.70
N ARG A 18 -23.18 2.28 -8.67
CA ARG A 18 -23.82 1.07 -8.14
C ARG A 18 -24.45 1.41 -6.82
N GLY A 19 -25.78 1.59 -6.88
CA GLY A 19 -26.62 1.80 -5.74
C GLY A 19 -26.45 0.70 -4.70
N VAL A 20 -26.08 1.10 -3.51
CA VAL A 20 -26.28 0.31 -2.30
C VAL A 20 -27.58 0.84 -1.66
N GLU A 21 -28.71 0.34 -2.12
CA GLU A 21 -29.96 0.48 -1.40
C GLU A 21 -29.95 -0.46 -0.19
N GLY A 22 -29.71 0.11 0.96
CA GLY A 22 -29.81 -0.56 2.26
C GLY A 22 -30.10 0.47 3.34
N ARG A 23 -31.29 1.08 3.28
CA ARG A 23 -31.78 1.94 4.36
C ARG A 23 -32.19 1.04 5.53
N LEU A 24 -31.40 1.02 6.60
CA LEU A 24 -31.76 0.42 7.86
C LEU A 24 -32.14 1.53 8.85
N ASP A 25 -33.41 1.54 9.27
CA ASP A 25 -33.90 2.41 10.32
C ASP A 25 -33.26 2.03 11.66
N ALA A 26 -32.37 2.88 12.15
CA ALA A 26 -31.83 2.78 13.50
C ALA A 26 -32.77 3.49 14.47
N THR A 27 -33.76 2.78 14.99
CA THR A 27 -34.55 3.25 16.13
C THR A 27 -33.91 2.75 17.42
N GLY A 28 -33.44 3.68 18.24
CA GLY A 28 -33.00 3.40 19.61
C GLY A 28 -31.85 4.29 20.07
N GLY A 29 -32.12 5.55 20.43
CA GLY A 29 -31.17 6.42 21.10
C GLY A 29 -31.91 7.44 21.96
N GLU A 30 -31.65 7.42 23.26
CA GLU A 30 -32.15 8.42 24.22
C GLU A 30 -31.65 9.81 23.84
N THR A 31 -32.58 10.78 23.77
CA THR A 31 -32.31 12.19 23.49
C THR A 31 -31.70 12.87 24.71
N ASN A 32 -30.40 13.08 24.72
CA ASN A 32 -29.78 14.12 25.53
C ASN A 32 -29.50 15.30 24.61
N GLY A 33 -30.04 16.47 24.92
CA GLY A 33 -30.04 17.70 24.09
C GLY A 33 -28.66 18.17 23.61
N GLY A 34 -28.18 17.59 22.54
CA GLY A 34 -27.00 17.92 21.77
C GLY A 34 -27.36 17.91 20.29
N CYS A 35 -26.70 18.72 19.48
CA CYS A 35 -26.89 18.83 18.05
C CYS A 35 -27.12 17.46 17.41
N GLU A 36 -28.30 17.25 16.82
CA GLU A 36 -28.55 16.07 15.98
C GLU A 36 -27.65 16.15 14.74
N HIS A 37 -26.52 15.45 14.79
CA HIS A 37 -25.72 15.22 13.61
C HIS A 37 -26.29 13.98 12.90
N GLU A 38 -26.91 14.20 11.75
CA GLU A 38 -27.26 13.12 10.85
C GLU A 38 -25.97 12.50 10.35
N TYR A 39 -25.75 11.22 10.58
CA TYR A 39 -24.59 10.48 10.12
C TYR A 39 -25.04 9.24 9.35
N GLU A 40 -24.31 8.94 8.29
CA GLU A 40 -24.50 7.74 7.51
C GLU A 40 -23.72 6.58 8.16
N VAL A 41 -24.37 5.45 8.33
CA VAL A 41 -23.76 4.23 8.85
C VAL A 41 -23.41 3.32 7.69
N VAL A 42 -22.11 3.16 7.42
CA VAL A 42 -21.59 2.23 6.42
C VAL A 42 -21.13 0.95 7.12
N ARG A 43 -21.50 -0.21 6.57
CA ARG A 43 -21.17 -1.53 7.16
C ARG A 43 -20.42 -2.39 6.13
N PRO A 44 -19.14 -2.16 5.91
CA PRO A 44 -18.36 -3.00 5.02
C PRO A 44 -18.09 -4.38 5.63
N PRO A 45 -17.87 -5.42 4.83
CA PRO A 45 -17.44 -6.72 5.32
C PRO A 45 -16.07 -6.65 6.01
N VAL A 46 -15.19 -5.77 5.54
CA VAL A 46 -13.87 -5.49 6.15
C VAL A 46 -13.61 -4.00 6.13
N LEU A 47 -13.15 -3.47 7.27
CA LEU A 47 -12.67 -2.10 7.40
C LEU A 47 -11.14 -2.11 7.53
N VAL A 48 -10.45 -1.46 6.60
CA VAL A 48 -9.00 -1.24 6.63
C VAL A 48 -8.69 0.17 7.11
N VAL A 49 -8.03 0.30 8.24
CA VAL A 49 -7.65 1.59 8.81
C VAL A 49 -6.21 1.93 8.46
N GLY A 50 -6.05 2.85 7.52
CA GLY A 50 -4.77 3.29 6.98
C GLY A 50 -4.66 3.07 5.47
N ALA A 51 -4.43 4.13 4.71
CA ALA A 51 -4.34 4.12 3.25
C ALA A 51 -2.89 4.21 2.73
N GLY A 52 -1.91 3.76 3.50
CA GLY A 52 -0.52 3.60 3.08
C GLY A 52 -0.29 2.26 2.37
N ALA A 53 0.98 1.89 2.11
CA ALA A 53 1.34 0.66 1.39
C ALA A 53 0.73 -0.60 2.03
N ALA A 54 0.76 -0.72 3.36
CA ALA A 54 0.20 -1.87 4.06
C ALA A 54 -1.31 -1.99 3.84
N GLY A 55 -2.05 -0.87 3.98
CA GLY A 55 -3.49 -0.87 3.75
C GLY A 55 -3.86 -1.14 2.29
N ALA A 56 -3.12 -0.57 1.35
CA ALA A 56 -3.29 -0.85 -0.07
C ALA A 56 -3.03 -2.34 -0.39
N ARG A 57 -1.99 -2.93 0.20
CA ARG A 57 -1.67 -4.35 0.02
C ARG A 57 -2.79 -5.25 0.54
N VAL A 58 -3.33 -4.95 1.73
CA VAL A 58 -4.47 -5.67 2.31
C VAL A 58 -5.71 -5.53 1.41
N ALA A 59 -5.98 -4.33 0.90
CA ALA A 59 -7.11 -4.10 0.02
C ALA A 59 -7.02 -4.90 -1.29
N ILE A 60 -5.82 -5.00 -1.87
CA ILE A 60 -5.56 -5.82 -3.07
C ILE A 60 -5.84 -7.29 -2.78
N GLU A 61 -5.32 -7.85 -1.68
CA GLU A 61 -5.56 -9.24 -1.30
C GLU A 61 -7.05 -9.53 -1.09
N LEU A 62 -7.75 -8.64 -0.39
CA LEU A 62 -9.18 -8.79 -0.16
C LEU A 62 -9.97 -8.76 -1.47
N ALA A 63 -9.62 -7.83 -2.37
CA ALA A 63 -10.26 -7.73 -3.68
C ALA A 63 -10.02 -9.00 -4.53
N GLN A 64 -8.80 -9.56 -4.51
CA GLN A 64 -8.48 -10.82 -5.17
C GLN A 64 -9.26 -12.00 -4.57
N ALA A 65 -9.56 -11.96 -3.28
CA ALA A 65 -10.41 -12.93 -2.60
C ALA A 65 -11.92 -12.68 -2.81
N GLY A 66 -12.31 -11.66 -3.59
CA GLY A 66 -13.71 -11.31 -3.84
C GLY A 66 -14.40 -10.59 -2.68
N VAL A 67 -13.63 -9.98 -1.79
CA VAL A 67 -14.14 -9.20 -0.65
C VAL A 67 -13.91 -7.71 -0.91
N ASP A 68 -14.97 -6.90 -0.86
CA ASP A 68 -14.88 -5.45 -1.02
C ASP A 68 -14.56 -4.77 0.32
N PRO A 69 -13.34 -4.28 0.54
CA PRO A 69 -12.99 -3.57 1.75
C PRO A 69 -13.38 -2.10 1.69
N LEU A 70 -13.70 -1.51 2.83
CA LEU A 70 -13.66 -0.05 3.01
C LEU A 70 -12.30 0.33 3.58
N VAL A 71 -11.56 1.17 2.85
CA VAL A 71 -10.29 1.70 3.31
C VAL A 71 -10.48 3.14 3.78
N ILE A 72 -10.11 3.43 5.03
CA ILE A 72 -10.13 4.79 5.56
C ILE A 72 -8.72 5.28 5.83
N GLY A 73 -8.44 6.52 5.40
CA GLY A 73 -7.17 7.20 5.59
C GLY A 73 -7.34 8.50 6.39
N LYS A 74 -6.25 8.98 6.97
CA LYS A 74 -6.23 10.27 7.68
C LYS A 74 -6.29 11.47 6.73
N ARG A 75 -5.88 11.28 5.48
CA ARG A 75 -5.76 12.30 4.45
C ARG A 75 -6.44 11.83 3.17
N ASP A 76 -6.47 12.67 2.16
CA ASP A 76 -7.01 12.36 0.85
C ASP A 76 -6.38 11.10 0.24
N HIS A 77 -7.09 10.48 -0.70
CA HIS A 77 -6.63 9.27 -1.35
C HIS A 77 -5.24 9.47 -2.00
N GLY A 78 -4.32 8.57 -1.70
CA GLY A 78 -2.94 8.64 -2.19
C GLY A 78 -2.01 9.56 -1.38
N ASP A 79 -2.50 10.30 -0.39
CA ASP A 79 -1.65 11.12 0.50
C ASP A 79 -1.30 10.35 1.78
N ALA A 80 -0.33 9.47 1.69
CA ALA A 80 0.22 8.70 2.81
C ALA A 80 1.74 8.85 2.86
N HIS A 81 2.38 8.51 3.98
CA HIS A 81 3.84 8.56 4.11
C HIS A 81 4.54 7.74 3.02
N THR A 82 3.94 6.64 2.59
CA THR A 82 4.45 5.81 1.48
C THR A 82 4.60 6.62 0.19
N THR A 83 3.68 7.51 -0.11
CA THR A 83 3.72 8.35 -1.31
C THR A 83 4.84 9.39 -1.25
N TRP A 84 5.23 9.79 -0.04
CA TRP A 84 6.31 10.75 0.20
C TRP A 84 7.68 10.10 0.34
N ALA A 85 7.72 8.78 0.47
CA ALA A 85 8.99 8.05 0.56
C ALA A 85 9.77 8.18 -0.76
N ALA A 86 11.00 8.67 -0.65
CA ALA A 86 11.91 8.87 -1.78
C ALA A 86 13.13 7.96 -1.70
N GLY A 87 13.11 6.97 -0.82
CA GLY A 87 14.16 5.96 -0.64
C GLY A 87 13.93 4.72 -1.48
N GLY A 88 14.81 3.77 -1.33
CA GLY A 88 14.68 2.43 -1.92
C GLY A 88 13.82 1.50 -1.07
N ILE A 89 13.69 0.27 -1.55
CA ILE A 89 13.12 -0.87 -0.82
C ILE A 89 14.25 -1.89 -0.65
N ASN A 90 14.47 -2.35 0.59
CA ASN A 90 15.52 -3.32 0.87
C ASN A 90 15.07 -4.73 0.50
N ALA A 91 15.83 -5.38 -0.38
CA ALA A 91 15.64 -6.78 -0.75
C ALA A 91 16.93 -7.35 -1.33
N ALA A 92 17.23 -8.59 -1.00
CA ALA A 92 18.35 -9.33 -1.58
C ALA A 92 17.92 -9.94 -2.91
N LEU A 93 18.23 -9.29 -4.02
CA LEU A 93 17.82 -9.72 -5.37
C LEU A 93 18.92 -10.44 -6.15
N GLY A 94 20.16 -10.37 -5.69
CA GLY A 94 21.30 -10.88 -6.44
C GLY A 94 21.53 -10.19 -7.79
N SER A 95 21.09 -8.94 -7.95
CA SER A 95 21.13 -8.25 -9.24
C SER A 95 22.52 -7.73 -9.61
N LEU A 96 23.31 -7.30 -8.64
CA LEU A 96 24.66 -6.79 -8.81
C LEU A 96 25.73 -7.74 -8.24
N ASP A 97 25.38 -8.46 -7.21
CA ASP A 97 26.24 -9.44 -6.53
C ASP A 97 25.49 -10.77 -6.46
N ASP A 98 26.01 -11.78 -7.11
CA ASP A 98 25.40 -13.12 -7.14
C ASP A 98 25.46 -13.83 -5.77
N GLU A 99 26.29 -13.33 -4.84
CA GLU A 99 26.36 -13.82 -3.46
C GLU A 99 25.31 -13.14 -2.54
N ASP A 100 24.63 -12.09 -3.02
CA ASP A 100 23.57 -11.41 -2.25
C ASP A 100 22.38 -12.35 -2.04
N ASP A 101 22.18 -12.70 -0.78
CA ASP A 101 21.17 -13.66 -0.35
C ASP A 101 20.39 -13.12 0.84
N TRP A 102 19.13 -13.53 0.96
CA TRP A 102 18.26 -13.08 2.04
C TRP A 102 18.79 -13.42 3.43
N THR A 103 19.62 -14.47 3.59
CA THR A 103 20.22 -14.84 4.89
C THR A 103 21.29 -13.84 5.32
N ILE A 104 22.04 -13.30 4.37
CA ILE A 104 23.01 -12.21 4.59
C ILE A 104 22.25 -10.96 4.97
N HIS A 105 21.22 -10.59 4.20
CA HIS A 105 20.37 -9.44 4.50
C HIS A 105 19.72 -9.53 5.89
N ALA A 106 19.24 -10.71 6.30
CA ALA A 106 18.69 -10.93 7.63
C ALA A 106 19.74 -10.76 8.72
N ALA A 107 20.95 -11.33 8.54
CA ALA A 107 22.04 -11.22 9.48
C ALA A 107 22.49 -9.77 9.66
N ASP A 108 22.64 -9.02 8.56
CA ASP A 108 23.01 -7.61 8.59
C ASP A 108 21.93 -6.77 9.27
N THR A 109 20.66 -7.03 8.99
CA THR A 109 19.53 -6.34 9.62
C THR A 109 19.54 -6.55 11.14
N LEU A 110 19.78 -7.77 11.61
CA LEU A 110 19.88 -8.07 13.04
C LEU A 110 21.07 -7.38 13.69
N ASN A 111 22.21 -7.37 13.02
CA ASN A 111 23.43 -6.74 13.50
C ASN A 111 23.29 -5.22 13.57
N GLU A 112 22.83 -4.56 12.51
CA GLU A 112 22.61 -3.12 12.47
C GLU A 112 21.51 -2.68 13.46
N GLY A 113 20.52 -3.51 13.68
CA GLY A 113 19.50 -3.31 14.71
C GLY A 113 20.01 -3.56 16.12
N HIS A 114 21.31 -3.82 16.33
CA HIS A 114 21.92 -4.13 17.63
C HIS A 114 21.19 -5.23 18.40
N HIS A 115 20.64 -6.21 17.69
CA HIS A 115 19.84 -7.31 18.23
C HIS A 115 18.60 -6.88 19.05
N LEU A 116 18.07 -5.68 18.79
CA LEU A 116 16.81 -5.21 19.36
C LEU A 116 15.59 -5.60 18.49
N ASN A 117 15.85 -6.08 17.29
CA ASN A 117 14.83 -6.56 16.35
C ASN A 117 14.23 -7.88 16.84
N ASP A 118 13.00 -8.15 16.41
CA ASP A 118 12.42 -9.48 16.47
C ASP A 118 13.06 -10.36 15.37
N PRO A 119 13.82 -11.41 15.71
CA PRO A 119 14.53 -12.22 14.72
C PRO A 119 13.59 -12.94 13.76
N GLU A 120 12.41 -13.39 14.21
CA GLU A 120 11.44 -14.11 13.39
C GLU A 120 10.84 -13.14 12.33
N ALA A 121 10.53 -11.91 12.72
CA ALA A 121 10.05 -10.90 11.82
C ALA A 121 11.10 -10.47 10.79
N VAL A 122 12.38 -10.37 11.20
CA VAL A 122 13.50 -10.07 10.29
C VAL A 122 13.68 -11.18 9.26
N GLU A 123 13.73 -12.44 9.71
CA GLU A 123 13.88 -13.59 8.82
C GLU A 123 12.73 -13.65 7.81
N LEU A 124 11.49 -13.55 8.28
CA LEU A 124 10.31 -13.58 7.42
C LEU A 124 10.38 -12.47 6.36
N THR A 125 10.69 -11.25 6.79
CA THR A 125 10.74 -10.08 5.89
C THR A 125 11.86 -10.25 4.86
N ALA A 126 13.08 -10.57 5.29
CA ALA A 126 14.22 -10.71 4.39
C ALA A 126 14.00 -11.82 3.35
N ARG A 127 13.41 -12.94 3.76
CA ARG A 127 13.14 -14.09 2.90
C ARG A 127 12.04 -13.81 1.85
N GLU A 128 10.97 -13.11 2.25
CA GLU A 128 9.84 -12.85 1.35
C GLU A 128 10.02 -11.63 0.46
N MET A 129 10.85 -10.67 0.86
CA MET A 129 10.98 -9.39 0.16
C MET A 129 11.35 -9.51 -1.31
N PRO A 130 12.25 -10.40 -1.75
CA PRO A 130 12.55 -10.57 -3.17
C PRO A 130 11.32 -10.87 -4.03
N ASP A 131 10.40 -11.71 -3.53
CA ASP A 131 9.17 -12.03 -4.24
C ASP A 131 8.19 -10.86 -4.24
N ARG A 132 8.15 -10.08 -3.16
CA ARG A 132 7.32 -8.86 -3.11
C ARG A 132 7.81 -7.80 -4.10
N ILE A 133 9.12 -7.67 -4.30
CA ILE A 133 9.68 -6.77 -5.31
C ILE A 133 9.29 -7.21 -6.73
N ARG A 134 9.37 -8.51 -7.03
CA ARG A 134 8.93 -9.05 -8.32
C ARG A 134 7.44 -8.87 -8.57
N GLU A 135 6.63 -8.97 -7.52
CA GLU A 135 5.19 -8.71 -7.57
C GLU A 135 4.90 -7.22 -7.88
N LEU A 136 5.58 -6.29 -7.21
CA LEU A 136 5.48 -4.85 -7.51
C LEU A 136 5.90 -4.54 -8.95
N GLU A 137 6.98 -5.18 -9.43
CA GLU A 137 7.42 -5.07 -10.82
C GLU A 137 6.34 -5.54 -11.79
N ALA A 138 5.73 -6.69 -11.52
CA ALA A 138 4.64 -7.24 -12.33
C ALA A 138 3.40 -6.33 -12.34
N TRP A 139 3.17 -5.55 -11.29
CA TRP A 139 2.12 -4.53 -11.22
C TRP A 139 2.50 -3.21 -11.91
N GLY A 140 3.71 -3.12 -12.47
CA GLY A 140 4.16 -1.98 -13.24
C GLY A 140 4.92 -0.92 -12.45
N MET A 141 5.44 -1.25 -11.25
CA MET A 141 6.32 -0.33 -10.53
C MET A 141 7.60 -0.09 -11.32
N PRO A 142 7.96 1.18 -11.63
CA PRO A 142 9.10 1.52 -12.45
C PRO A 142 10.39 1.52 -11.61
N PHE A 143 11.01 0.35 -11.45
CA PHE A 143 12.33 0.25 -10.83
C PHE A 143 13.42 0.72 -11.78
N ASP A 144 14.47 1.34 -11.23
CA ASP A 144 15.70 1.58 -11.97
C ASP A 144 16.31 0.26 -12.45
N ARG A 145 16.93 0.28 -13.64
CA ARG A 145 17.48 -0.91 -14.29
C ARG A 145 18.97 -0.79 -14.51
N THR A 146 19.64 -1.93 -14.44
CA THR A 146 21.01 -2.11 -14.94
C THR A 146 21.00 -2.13 -16.46
N GLU A 147 22.20 -2.05 -17.09
CA GLU A 147 22.33 -2.10 -18.56
C GLU A 147 21.81 -3.41 -19.16
N ASP A 148 21.87 -4.50 -18.42
CA ASP A 148 21.35 -5.82 -18.80
C ASP A 148 19.87 -6.05 -18.42
N GLY A 149 19.20 -5.00 -17.91
CA GLY A 149 17.77 -4.98 -17.66
C GLY A 149 17.30 -5.52 -16.31
N ARG A 150 18.22 -5.94 -15.44
CA ARG A 150 17.89 -6.35 -14.06
C ARG A 150 17.50 -5.15 -13.20
N ILE A 151 16.74 -5.35 -12.12
CA ILE A 151 16.45 -4.29 -11.15
C ILE A 151 17.77 -3.84 -10.54
N ASN A 152 18.00 -2.52 -10.55
CA ASN A 152 19.22 -1.95 -10.01
C ASN A 152 19.18 -1.97 -8.47
N GLN A 153 20.28 -2.40 -7.86
CA GLN A 153 20.52 -2.36 -6.41
C GLN A 153 21.60 -1.33 -6.08
N ARG A 154 21.64 -0.88 -4.85
CA ARG A 154 22.68 0.02 -4.33
C ARG A 154 23.29 -0.56 -3.07
#